data_e37f34e751cd20695090f9f32a79eea5
#
_entry.id   e37f34e751cd20695090f9f32a79eea5
#
_cell.length_a   1.000
_cell.length_b   1.000
_cell.length_c   1.000
_cell.angle_alpha   90.00
_cell.angle_beta   90.00
_cell.angle_gamma   90.00
#
_symmetry.space_group_name_H-M   'P 1'
#
loop_
_entity.id
_entity.type
_entity.pdbx_description
1 polymer ?
#
loop_
_entity_poly.entity_id
_entity_poly.type
_entity_poly.pdbx_seq_one_letter_code
_entity_poly.pdbx_strand_id
1 'polypeptide(L)'
;MSRYYSYLNTAENILQQYRGAEPFAIFIKKFFAAEKKYGSGDRKMISHLCYCYFRTATLFPDIALQEKLVKGLFLCSDQPSDIISLVHPEWVDMLSKSPKEKLEFLACKKNLADIFPFISECSNDINPEAFAISHLSQPDLFIRIRPGFEKLVPEKLEKAGITFRQINESAIAV
;
A
#
# COMPACT_ATOMS: atom_id res chain seq x y z
N MET A 1 -21.93 -4.71 -13.50
CA MET A 1 -20.45 -4.84 -13.33
C MET A 1 -20.12 -4.47 -11.89
N SER A 2 -19.37 -5.29 -11.15
CA SER A 2 -19.03 -5.00 -9.74
C SER A 2 -18.20 -3.70 -9.66
N ARG A 3 -18.41 -2.87 -8.63
CA ARG A 3 -17.66 -1.62 -8.40
C ARG A 3 -16.15 -1.87 -8.27
N TYR A 4 -15.74 -3.07 -7.90
CA TYR A 4 -14.32 -3.44 -7.74
C TYR A 4 -13.57 -3.49 -9.07
N TYR A 5 -14.22 -3.94 -10.15
CA TYR A 5 -13.65 -3.83 -11.49
C TYR A 5 -13.50 -2.37 -11.93
N SER A 6 -14.45 -1.50 -11.52
CA SER A 6 -14.32 -0.06 -11.76
C SER A 6 -13.11 0.54 -11.03
N TYR A 7 -12.79 0.08 -9.82
CA TYR A 7 -11.59 0.52 -9.10
C TYR A 7 -10.31 0.08 -9.80
N LEU A 8 -10.23 -1.18 -10.25
CA LEU A 8 -9.06 -1.68 -11.01
C LEU A 8 -8.86 -0.90 -12.31
N ASN A 9 -9.94 -0.70 -13.10
CA ASN A 9 -9.89 0.08 -14.33
C ASN A 9 -9.47 1.54 -14.08
N THR A 10 -9.95 2.14 -12.98
CA THR A 10 -9.57 3.51 -12.62
C THR A 10 -8.11 3.59 -12.18
N ALA A 11 -7.63 2.65 -11.36
CA ALA A 11 -6.25 2.59 -10.94
C ALA A 11 -5.31 2.40 -12.14
N GLU A 12 -5.66 1.50 -13.07
CA GLU A 12 -4.94 1.31 -14.33
C GLU A 12 -4.86 2.60 -15.14
N ASN A 13 -5.99 3.29 -15.33
CA ASN A 13 -6.04 4.56 -16.07
C ASN A 13 -5.17 5.65 -15.41
N ILE A 14 -5.19 5.76 -14.07
CA ILE A 14 -4.35 6.68 -13.31
C ILE A 14 -2.86 6.37 -13.57
N LEU A 15 -2.45 5.11 -13.47
CA LEU A 15 -1.07 4.69 -13.69
C LEU A 15 -0.61 4.90 -15.13
N GLN A 16 -1.49 4.67 -16.11
CA GLN A 16 -1.20 4.92 -17.53
C GLN A 16 -1.03 6.42 -17.84
N GLN A 17 -1.71 7.30 -17.12
CA GLN A 17 -1.57 8.75 -17.28
C GLN A 17 -0.36 9.33 -16.54
N TYR A 18 0.08 8.69 -15.47
CA TYR A 18 1.21 9.16 -14.67
C TYR A 18 2.54 9.04 -15.41
N ARG A 19 3.24 10.16 -15.60
CA ARG A 19 4.51 10.25 -16.34
C ARG A 19 5.72 10.59 -15.45
N GLY A 20 5.54 10.67 -14.13
CA GLY A 20 6.64 11.00 -13.22
C GLY A 20 7.07 12.48 -13.21
N ALA A 21 6.32 13.38 -13.86
CA ALA A 21 6.65 14.81 -13.90
C ALA A 21 6.48 15.52 -12.54
N GLU A 22 5.74 14.92 -11.62
CA GLU A 22 5.51 15.41 -10.26
C GLU A 22 5.36 14.21 -9.30
N PRO A 23 5.46 14.40 -7.98
CA PRO A 23 5.19 13.32 -7.02
C PRO A 23 3.80 12.71 -7.20
N PHE A 24 3.70 11.38 -7.17
CA PHE A 24 2.44 10.67 -7.42
C PHE A 24 1.30 11.12 -6.49
N ALA A 25 1.61 11.44 -5.23
CA ALA A 25 0.63 11.95 -4.27
C ALA A 25 -0.02 13.28 -4.72
N ILE A 26 0.72 14.13 -5.42
CA ILE A 26 0.20 15.39 -5.99
C ILE A 26 -0.65 15.07 -7.22
N PHE A 27 -0.14 14.23 -8.11
CA PHE A 27 -0.83 13.83 -9.34
C PHE A 27 -2.20 13.20 -9.03
N ILE A 28 -2.26 12.19 -8.15
CA ILE A 28 -3.51 11.49 -7.83
C ILE A 28 -4.53 12.41 -7.14
N LYS A 29 -4.07 13.36 -6.33
CA LYS A 29 -4.93 14.38 -5.72
C LYS A 29 -5.57 15.28 -6.78
N LYS A 30 -4.81 15.72 -7.80
CA LYS A 30 -5.31 16.50 -8.93
C LYS A 30 -6.31 15.68 -9.76
N PHE A 31 -6.00 14.41 -10.03
CA PHE A 31 -6.92 13.51 -10.73
C PHE A 31 -8.27 13.45 -10.03
N PHE A 32 -8.33 13.19 -8.72
CA PHE A 32 -9.57 13.13 -7.98
C PHE A 32 -10.27 14.48 -7.78
N ALA A 33 -9.53 15.60 -7.86
CA ALA A 33 -10.13 16.93 -7.85
C ALA A 33 -10.89 17.22 -9.15
N ALA A 34 -10.39 16.73 -10.28
CA ALA A 34 -11.04 16.82 -11.57
C ALA A 34 -12.22 15.84 -11.70
N GLU A 35 -12.06 14.62 -11.19
CA GLU A 35 -13.03 13.52 -11.27
C GLU A 35 -13.91 13.45 -10.00
N LYS A 36 -14.91 14.33 -9.90
CA LYS A 36 -15.76 14.49 -8.69
C LYS A 36 -16.66 13.29 -8.38
N LYS A 37 -16.78 12.33 -9.29
CA LYS A 37 -17.66 11.15 -9.15
C LYS A 37 -17.20 10.15 -8.06
N TYR A 38 -15.94 10.22 -7.60
CA TYR A 38 -15.43 9.29 -6.60
C TYR A 38 -15.65 9.82 -5.18
N GLY A 39 -16.33 9.03 -4.34
CA GLY A 39 -16.45 9.26 -2.90
C GLY A 39 -15.13 9.05 -2.16
N SER A 40 -15.09 9.38 -0.86
CA SER A 40 -13.87 9.23 -0.04
C SER A 40 -13.39 7.79 0.03
N GLY A 41 -14.30 6.82 0.20
CA GLY A 41 -13.97 5.40 0.22
C GLY A 41 -13.41 4.90 -1.11
N ASP A 42 -14.00 5.34 -2.25
CA ASP A 42 -13.50 4.98 -3.57
C ASP A 42 -12.08 5.51 -3.80
N ARG A 43 -11.86 6.78 -3.46
CA ARG A 43 -10.53 7.42 -3.58
C ARG A 43 -9.49 6.69 -2.74
N LYS A 44 -9.84 6.28 -1.51
CA LYS A 44 -8.95 5.52 -0.62
C LYS A 44 -8.56 4.19 -1.25
N MET A 45 -9.55 3.42 -1.75
CA MET A 45 -9.30 2.11 -2.35
C MET A 45 -8.48 2.20 -3.64
N ILE A 46 -8.83 3.11 -4.54
CA ILE A 46 -8.11 3.32 -5.81
C ILE A 46 -6.67 3.77 -5.55
N SER A 47 -6.47 4.71 -4.60
CA SER A 47 -5.12 5.13 -4.21
C SER A 47 -4.32 3.97 -3.62
N HIS A 48 -4.92 3.16 -2.77
CA HIS A 48 -4.27 1.99 -2.17
C HIS A 48 -3.78 1.01 -3.24
N LEU A 49 -4.60 0.69 -4.26
CA LEU A 49 -4.21 -0.14 -5.41
C LEU A 49 -2.98 0.44 -6.12
N CYS A 50 -2.97 1.74 -6.40
CA CYS A 50 -1.83 2.39 -7.04
C CYS A 50 -0.56 2.33 -6.17
N TYR A 51 -0.67 2.53 -4.87
CA TYR A 51 0.49 2.43 -3.97
C TYR A 51 0.99 0.99 -3.82
N CYS A 52 0.12 -0.01 -3.78
CA CYS A 52 0.52 -1.42 -3.83
C CYS A 52 1.27 -1.74 -5.13
N TYR A 53 0.80 -1.23 -6.27
CA TYR A 53 1.52 -1.34 -7.54
C TYR A 53 2.95 -0.78 -7.45
N PHE A 54 3.13 0.46 -6.98
CA PHE A 54 4.48 1.06 -6.90
C PHE A 54 5.43 0.29 -5.98
N ARG A 55 4.91 -0.39 -4.96
CA ARG A 55 5.71 -1.22 -4.05
C ARG A 55 6.17 -2.53 -4.67
N THR A 56 5.46 -3.06 -5.66
CA THR A 56 5.66 -4.45 -6.12
C THR A 56 5.86 -4.59 -7.62
N ALA A 57 5.75 -3.50 -8.40
CA ALA A 57 5.78 -3.56 -9.87
C ALA A 57 7.08 -4.15 -10.45
N THR A 58 8.21 -3.99 -9.75
CA THR A 58 9.52 -4.55 -10.10
C THR A 58 9.54 -6.07 -10.09
N LEU A 59 8.67 -6.71 -9.29
CA LEU A 59 8.56 -8.17 -9.20
C LEU A 59 7.90 -8.80 -10.43
N PHE A 60 7.07 -8.04 -11.16
CA PHE A 60 6.23 -8.54 -12.23
C PHE A 60 6.37 -7.70 -13.51
N PRO A 61 7.56 -7.65 -14.17
CA PRO A 61 7.77 -6.76 -15.31
C PRO A 61 6.87 -7.10 -16.51
N ASP A 62 6.64 -8.37 -16.78
CA ASP A 62 6.11 -8.87 -18.07
C ASP A 62 4.64 -9.27 -18.05
N ILE A 63 3.85 -8.81 -17.09
CA ILE A 63 2.40 -9.10 -17.00
C ILE A 63 1.56 -7.85 -17.18
N ALA A 64 0.26 -8.03 -17.48
CA ALA A 64 -0.70 -6.95 -17.65
C ALA A 64 -0.80 -6.06 -16.40
N LEU A 65 -1.08 -4.76 -16.59
CA LEU A 65 -1.10 -3.79 -15.49
C LEU A 65 -2.17 -4.11 -14.44
N GLN A 66 -3.35 -4.57 -14.84
CA GLN A 66 -4.38 -5.01 -13.90
C GLN A 66 -3.92 -6.19 -13.04
N GLU A 67 -3.21 -7.14 -13.64
CA GLU A 67 -2.66 -8.27 -12.89
C GLU A 67 -1.58 -7.82 -11.89
N LYS A 68 -0.74 -6.84 -12.27
CA LYS A 68 0.21 -6.20 -11.33
C LYS A 68 -0.50 -5.55 -10.16
N LEU A 69 -1.62 -4.86 -10.39
CA LEU A 69 -2.43 -4.23 -9.35
C LEU A 69 -2.97 -5.26 -8.35
N VAL A 70 -3.52 -6.37 -8.84
CA VAL A 70 -4.10 -7.41 -7.97
C VAL A 70 -3.01 -8.18 -7.21
N LYS A 71 -1.91 -8.55 -7.87
CA LYS A 71 -0.75 -9.18 -7.20
C LYS A 71 -0.10 -8.25 -6.19
N GLY A 72 -0.01 -6.95 -6.50
CA GLY A 72 0.49 -5.94 -5.57
C GLY A 72 -0.40 -5.82 -4.33
N LEU A 73 -1.72 -5.75 -4.52
CA LEU A 73 -2.68 -5.75 -3.41
C LEU A 73 -2.52 -7.00 -2.54
N PHE A 74 -2.42 -8.19 -3.15
CA PHE A 74 -2.25 -9.45 -2.45
C PHE A 74 -0.98 -9.50 -1.59
N LEU A 75 0.15 -9.06 -2.13
CA LEU A 75 1.42 -9.02 -1.39
C LEU A 75 1.40 -8.01 -0.22
N CYS A 76 0.70 -6.89 -0.39
CA CYS A 76 0.61 -5.83 0.61
C CYS A 76 -0.54 -6.02 1.63
N SER A 77 -1.35 -7.08 1.51
CA SER A 77 -2.48 -7.34 2.39
C SER A 77 -2.25 -8.59 3.24
N ASP A 78 -2.61 -8.55 4.51
CA ASP A 78 -2.65 -9.68 5.45
C ASP A 78 -4.08 -10.11 5.79
N GLN A 79 -5.07 -9.32 5.38
CA GLN A 79 -6.50 -9.54 5.59
C GLN A 79 -7.26 -9.65 4.27
N PRO A 80 -8.37 -10.39 4.24
CA PRO A 80 -9.24 -10.46 3.07
C PRO A 80 -9.72 -9.09 2.62
N SER A 81 -9.66 -8.85 1.32
CA SER A 81 -10.27 -7.68 0.69
C SER A 81 -11.31 -8.14 -0.32
N ASP A 82 -12.37 -7.33 -0.48
CA ASP A 82 -13.44 -7.64 -1.44
C ASP A 82 -12.92 -7.81 -2.87
N ILE A 83 -11.83 -7.11 -3.23
CA ILE A 83 -11.21 -7.23 -4.56
C ILE A 83 -10.55 -8.60 -4.72
N ILE A 84 -9.74 -9.03 -3.76
CA ILE A 84 -9.07 -10.35 -3.81
C ILE A 84 -10.12 -11.46 -3.80
N SER A 85 -11.10 -11.38 -2.90
CA SER A 85 -12.17 -12.38 -2.80
C SER A 85 -13.01 -12.51 -4.07
N LEU A 86 -13.14 -11.42 -4.83
CA LEU A 86 -13.89 -11.42 -6.09
C LEU A 86 -13.08 -11.92 -7.29
N VAL A 87 -11.81 -11.48 -7.40
CA VAL A 87 -10.96 -11.72 -8.59
C VAL A 87 -10.21 -13.03 -8.45
N HIS A 88 -9.73 -13.35 -7.25
CA HIS A 88 -8.94 -14.52 -6.91
C HIS A 88 -9.36 -15.10 -5.55
N PRO A 89 -10.56 -15.70 -5.45
CA PRO A 89 -11.04 -16.28 -4.20
C PRO A 89 -10.09 -17.35 -3.64
N GLU A 90 -9.36 -18.06 -4.51
CA GLU A 90 -8.37 -19.07 -4.17
C GLU A 90 -7.11 -18.48 -3.47
N TRP A 91 -6.92 -17.15 -3.46
CA TRP A 91 -5.80 -16.51 -2.79
C TRP A 91 -6.11 -16.14 -1.34
N VAL A 92 -7.36 -16.20 -0.93
CA VAL A 92 -7.80 -15.73 0.40
C VAL A 92 -7.09 -16.47 1.53
N ASP A 93 -6.92 -17.80 1.42
CA ASP A 93 -6.25 -18.61 2.43
C ASP A 93 -4.75 -18.33 2.53
N MET A 94 -4.18 -17.70 1.53
CA MET A 94 -2.76 -17.33 1.49
C MET A 94 -2.48 -15.94 2.05
N LEU A 95 -3.50 -15.12 2.35
CA LEU A 95 -3.30 -13.73 2.79
C LEU A 95 -2.55 -13.61 4.11
N SER A 96 -2.76 -14.54 5.05
CA SER A 96 -2.06 -14.56 6.34
C SER A 96 -0.63 -15.12 6.28
N LYS A 97 -0.19 -15.60 5.11
CA LYS A 97 1.14 -16.17 4.92
C LYS A 97 2.22 -15.09 4.79
N SER A 98 3.46 -15.49 5.03
CA SER A 98 4.61 -14.59 4.86
C SER A 98 4.74 -14.08 3.41
N PRO A 99 5.35 -12.92 3.20
CA PRO A 99 5.60 -12.40 1.84
C PRO A 99 6.36 -13.38 0.94
N LYS A 100 7.24 -14.18 1.50
CA LYS A 100 8.00 -15.20 0.77
C LYS A 100 7.09 -16.32 0.27
N GLU A 101 6.24 -16.89 1.14
CA GLU A 101 5.26 -17.90 0.76
C GLU A 101 4.27 -17.39 -0.30
N LYS A 102 3.84 -16.13 -0.19
CA LYS A 102 2.99 -15.48 -1.20
C LYS A 102 3.69 -15.37 -2.56
N LEU A 103 4.96 -15.01 -2.58
CA LEU A 103 5.75 -14.94 -3.83
C LEU A 103 5.91 -16.32 -4.47
N GLU A 104 6.19 -17.34 -3.67
CA GLU A 104 6.28 -18.73 -4.14
C GLU A 104 4.93 -19.19 -4.71
N PHE A 105 3.84 -18.91 -4.01
CA PHE A 105 2.47 -19.21 -4.47
C PHE A 105 2.13 -18.54 -5.81
N LEU A 106 2.56 -17.29 -6.01
CA LEU A 106 2.39 -16.55 -7.27
C LEU A 106 3.34 -17.02 -8.39
N ALA A 107 4.19 -18.03 -8.14
CA ALA A 107 5.25 -18.49 -9.04
C ALA A 107 6.12 -17.31 -9.56
N CYS A 108 6.43 -16.36 -8.69
CA CYS A 108 7.24 -15.21 -9.03
C CYS A 108 8.69 -15.64 -9.25
N LYS A 109 9.29 -15.22 -10.38
CA LYS A 109 10.70 -15.52 -10.70
C LYS A 109 11.70 -14.61 -9.99
N LYS A 110 11.21 -13.52 -9.40
CA LYS A 110 11.99 -12.52 -8.68
C LYS A 110 12.01 -12.82 -7.18
N ASN A 111 13.02 -12.31 -6.48
CA ASN A 111 13.15 -12.39 -5.04
C ASN A 111 12.55 -11.15 -4.35
N LEU A 112 12.29 -11.23 -3.05
CA LEU A 112 11.82 -10.07 -2.26
C LEU A 112 12.76 -8.87 -2.35
N ALA A 113 14.07 -9.10 -2.36
CA ALA A 113 15.07 -8.02 -2.50
C ALA A 113 14.91 -7.21 -3.80
N ASP A 114 14.32 -7.79 -4.85
CA ASP A 114 14.06 -7.11 -6.12
C ASP A 114 12.94 -6.05 -6.04
N ILE A 115 12.21 -5.96 -4.91
CA ILE A 115 11.25 -4.88 -4.63
C ILE A 115 11.97 -3.53 -4.67
N PHE A 116 13.18 -3.45 -4.11
CA PHE A 116 13.98 -2.24 -4.08
C PHE A 116 15.22 -2.40 -4.97
N PRO A 117 15.18 -1.93 -6.23
CA PRO A 117 16.25 -2.16 -7.20
C PRO A 117 17.57 -1.43 -6.88
N PHE A 118 17.57 -0.50 -5.91
CA PHE A 118 18.73 0.31 -5.51
C PHE A 118 19.38 -0.18 -4.22
N ILE A 119 19.26 -1.46 -3.91
CA ILE A 119 19.81 -2.01 -2.65
C ILE A 119 21.34 -1.84 -2.56
N SER A 120 22.04 -1.81 -3.70
CA SER A 120 23.47 -1.54 -3.77
C SER A 120 23.87 -0.12 -3.33
N GLU A 121 22.93 0.81 -3.32
CA GLU A 121 23.11 2.19 -2.87
C GLU A 121 22.92 2.34 -1.35
N CYS A 122 22.40 1.29 -0.69
CA CYS A 122 22.17 1.31 0.74
C CYS A 122 23.44 1.01 1.53
N SER A 123 23.45 1.42 2.82
CA SER A 123 24.50 1.06 3.77
C SER A 123 24.58 -0.45 3.92
N ASN A 124 25.80 -0.96 4.12
CA ASN A 124 26.07 -2.39 4.34
C ASN A 124 25.39 -2.98 5.59
N ASP A 125 24.95 -2.14 6.52
CA ASP A 125 24.25 -2.54 7.73
C ASP A 125 22.77 -2.85 7.48
N ILE A 126 22.24 -2.53 6.30
CA ILE A 126 20.85 -2.79 5.94
C ILE A 126 20.71 -4.21 5.41
N ASN A 127 19.88 -5.02 6.08
CA ASN A 127 19.48 -6.32 5.55
C ASN A 127 18.54 -6.12 4.36
N PRO A 128 18.92 -6.54 3.13
CA PRO A 128 18.15 -6.29 1.92
C PRO A 128 16.74 -6.89 1.94
N GLU A 129 16.59 -8.10 2.45
CA GLU A 129 15.30 -8.79 2.50
C GLU A 129 14.36 -8.14 3.52
N ALA A 130 14.84 -7.86 4.73
CA ALA A 130 14.04 -7.18 5.75
C ALA A 130 13.62 -5.77 5.29
N PHE A 131 14.50 -5.05 4.62
CA PHE A 131 14.20 -3.75 4.04
C PHE A 131 13.14 -3.86 2.93
N ALA A 132 13.26 -4.81 2.02
CA ALA A 132 12.27 -5.07 0.98
C ALA A 132 10.90 -5.43 1.57
N ILE A 133 10.84 -6.31 2.58
CA ILE A 133 9.61 -6.68 3.28
C ILE A 133 8.94 -5.46 3.91
N SER A 134 9.72 -4.52 4.47
CA SER A 134 9.17 -3.31 5.08
C SER A 134 8.37 -2.44 4.10
N HIS A 135 8.66 -2.52 2.80
CA HIS A 135 7.90 -1.80 1.76
C HIS A 135 6.50 -2.39 1.53
N LEU A 136 6.26 -3.64 1.89
CA LEU A 136 4.95 -4.28 1.70
C LEU A 136 3.93 -3.84 2.75
N SER A 137 4.38 -3.33 3.89
CA SER A 137 3.52 -2.83 4.96
C SER A 137 3.31 -1.33 4.84
N GLN A 138 2.10 -0.87 5.19
CA GLN A 138 1.85 0.55 5.37
C GLN A 138 2.52 0.99 6.68
N PRO A 139 3.48 1.93 6.66
CA PRO A 139 4.09 2.42 7.89
C PRO A 139 3.06 3.20 8.72
N ASP A 140 3.21 3.10 10.03
CA ASP A 140 2.45 3.93 10.96
C ASP A 140 2.70 5.42 10.68
N LEU A 141 1.68 6.24 10.91
CA LEU A 141 1.83 7.69 10.92
C LEU A 141 2.32 8.13 12.30
N PHE A 142 3.59 8.53 12.39
CA PHE A 142 4.14 9.04 13.65
C PHE A 142 3.75 10.50 13.85
N ILE A 143 3.11 10.78 15.00
CA ILE A 143 2.68 12.10 15.40
C ILE A 143 3.50 12.53 16.62
N ARG A 144 4.19 13.68 16.51
CA ARG A 144 4.83 14.30 17.65
C ARG A 144 3.82 15.15 18.43
N ILE A 145 3.69 14.89 19.71
CA ILE A 145 2.85 15.66 20.63
C ILE A 145 3.65 16.90 21.09
N ARG A 146 3.04 18.08 21.00
CA ARG A 146 3.65 19.30 21.56
C ARG A 146 3.66 19.26 23.08
N PRO A 147 4.72 19.77 23.74
CA PRO A 147 4.76 19.89 25.20
C PRO A 147 3.49 20.54 25.76
N GLY A 148 2.95 19.96 26.82
CA GLY A 148 1.71 20.42 27.48
C GLY A 148 0.42 19.84 26.88
N PHE A 149 0.50 19.00 25.80
CA PHE A 149 -0.66 18.37 25.15
C PHE A 149 -0.64 16.84 25.27
N GLU A 150 0.22 16.27 26.12
CA GLU A 150 0.46 14.84 26.24
C GLU A 150 -0.81 14.04 26.61
N LYS A 151 -1.71 14.64 27.38
CA LYS A 151 -3.01 14.06 27.76
C LYS A 151 -4.10 14.38 26.74
N LEU A 152 -4.12 15.60 26.23
CA LEU A 152 -5.21 16.09 25.38
C LEU A 152 -5.24 15.41 24.01
N VAL A 153 -4.06 15.11 23.41
CA VAL A 153 -3.99 14.50 22.07
C VAL A 153 -4.52 13.07 22.09
N PRO A 154 -4.05 12.16 22.98
CA PRO A 154 -4.62 10.82 23.11
C PRO A 154 -6.13 10.82 23.34
N GLU A 155 -6.63 11.63 24.28
CA GLU A 155 -8.06 11.74 24.57
C GLU A 155 -8.89 12.15 23.33
N LYS A 156 -8.37 13.06 22.49
CA LYS A 156 -9.04 13.47 21.25
C LYS A 156 -9.05 12.36 20.21
N LEU A 157 -7.97 11.57 20.08
CA LEU A 157 -7.90 10.45 19.17
C LEU A 157 -8.87 9.34 19.57
N GLU A 158 -8.94 9.01 20.87
CA GLU A 158 -9.89 8.04 21.42
C GLU A 158 -11.34 8.47 21.16
N LYS A 159 -11.68 9.74 21.46
CA LYS A 159 -13.01 10.29 21.17
C LYS A 159 -13.37 10.27 19.68
N ALA A 160 -12.37 10.37 18.80
CA ALA A 160 -12.53 10.26 17.36
C ALA A 160 -12.56 8.80 16.85
N GLY A 161 -12.41 7.81 17.75
CA GLY A 161 -12.35 6.39 17.38
C GLY A 161 -11.09 6.01 16.59
N ILE A 162 -10.01 6.79 16.74
CA ILE A 162 -8.74 6.55 16.07
C ILE A 162 -7.86 5.68 16.96
N THR A 163 -7.53 4.49 16.50
CA THR A 163 -6.59 3.60 17.19
C THR A 163 -5.18 4.16 17.08
N PHE A 164 -4.43 4.16 18.17
CA PHE A 164 -3.03 4.58 18.19
C PHE A 164 -2.23 3.76 19.22
N ARG A 165 -0.91 3.82 19.08
CA ARG A 165 0.05 3.20 20.00
C ARG A 165 0.97 4.27 20.56
N GLN A 166 1.10 4.35 21.90
CA GLN A 166 2.06 5.24 22.54
C GLN A 166 3.48 4.72 22.26
N ILE A 167 4.35 5.57 21.73
CA ILE A 167 5.76 5.25 21.48
C ILE A 167 6.61 5.73 22.66
N ASN A 168 6.39 6.98 23.07
CA ASN A 168 7.00 7.61 24.26
C ASN A 168 6.12 8.79 24.71
N GLU A 169 6.56 9.56 25.70
CA GLU A 169 5.79 10.69 26.25
C GLU A 169 5.38 11.73 25.20
N SER A 170 6.18 11.92 24.14
CA SER A 170 5.98 12.97 23.15
C SER A 170 5.65 12.44 21.75
N ALA A 171 5.42 11.12 21.56
CA ALA A 171 5.17 10.53 20.27
C ALA A 171 4.18 9.37 20.31
N ILE A 172 3.29 9.33 19.34
CA ILE A 172 2.33 8.26 19.10
C ILE A 172 2.41 7.81 17.65
N ALA A 173 2.05 6.54 17.41
CA ALA A 173 1.88 5.95 16.08
C ALA A 173 0.38 5.68 15.84
N VAL A 174 -0.13 6.07 14.66
CA VAL A 174 -1.53 5.95 14.22
C VAL A 174 -1.61 5.11 12.99
#